data_d23ba5e7537de8de1c0b48a6c1298061
#
_entry.id   d23ba5e7537de8de1c0b48a6c1298061
#
_cell.length_a   1.000
_cell.length_b   1.000
_cell.length_c   1.000
_cell.angle_alpha   90.00
_cell.angle_beta   90.00
_cell.angle_gamma   90.00
#
_symmetry.space_group_name_H-M   'P 1'
#
loop_
_entity.id
_entity.type
_entity.pdbx_description
1 polymer ?
#
loop_
_entity_poly.entity_id
_entity_poly.type
_entity_poly.pdbx_seq_one_letter_code
_entity_poly.pdbx_strand_id
1 'polypeptide(L)'
;MKKKFAVMDGNTAAAHVAYAFTEVAAIYPITPSSPMADLVDQWSAAGQKNIFGTTVKVVEMQSEAGASGTVHGSLAAGALTTTYTASQGLLLMIPNMYKIAGELLPCVF
;
A
#
# COMPACT_ATOMS: atom_id res chain seq x y z
N MET A 1 -29.62 -6.43 -0.29
CA MET A 1 -28.33 -6.91 -0.83
C MET A 1 -27.81 -8.06 0.03
N LYS A 2 -27.52 -9.20 -0.58
CA LYS A 2 -26.91 -10.32 0.15
C LYS A 2 -25.48 -9.97 0.53
N LYS A 3 -25.14 -10.05 1.83
CA LYS A 3 -23.77 -9.94 2.31
C LYS A 3 -23.01 -11.23 1.92
N LYS A 4 -21.81 -11.07 1.43
CA LYS A 4 -20.89 -12.17 1.14
C LYS A 4 -19.89 -12.30 2.30
N PHE A 5 -19.61 -13.52 2.69
CA PHE A 5 -18.66 -13.83 3.76
C PHE A 5 -17.56 -14.73 3.21
N ALA A 6 -16.35 -14.52 3.67
CA ALA A 6 -15.21 -15.37 3.37
C ALA A 6 -14.34 -15.51 4.62
N VAL A 7 -13.70 -16.66 4.75
CA VAL A 7 -12.70 -16.89 5.80
C VAL A 7 -11.32 -16.62 5.20
N MET A 8 -10.56 -15.73 5.83
CA MET A 8 -9.24 -15.34 5.35
C MET A 8 -8.37 -14.87 6.51
N ASP A 9 -7.07 -14.81 6.30
CA ASP A 9 -6.16 -14.27 7.30
C ASP A 9 -6.21 -12.72 7.32
N GLY A 10 -5.59 -12.12 8.35
CA GLY A 10 -5.60 -10.69 8.52
C GLY A 10 -4.89 -9.93 7.40
N ASN A 11 -3.77 -10.45 6.89
CA ASN A 11 -3.05 -9.83 5.78
C ASN A 11 -3.92 -9.76 4.52
N THR A 12 -4.63 -10.84 4.20
CA THR A 12 -5.52 -10.87 3.04
C THR A 12 -6.68 -9.90 3.22
N ALA A 13 -7.29 -9.86 4.40
CA ALA A 13 -8.40 -8.95 4.69
C ALA A 13 -7.96 -7.48 4.59
N ALA A 14 -6.82 -7.12 5.18
CA ALA A 14 -6.29 -5.77 5.12
C ALA A 14 -5.94 -5.36 3.69
N ALA A 15 -5.26 -6.24 2.95
CA ALA A 15 -4.89 -5.99 1.56
C ALA A 15 -6.12 -5.82 0.66
N HIS A 16 -7.16 -6.62 0.89
CA HIS A 16 -8.41 -6.54 0.13
C HIS A 16 -9.06 -5.15 0.24
N VAL A 17 -9.15 -4.63 1.45
CA VAL A 17 -9.73 -3.29 1.67
C VAL A 17 -8.80 -2.21 1.15
N ALA A 18 -7.51 -2.31 1.45
CA ALA A 18 -6.52 -1.32 1.00
C ALA A 18 -6.46 -1.20 -0.52
N TYR A 19 -6.51 -2.33 -1.24
CA TYR A 19 -6.49 -2.33 -2.70
C TYR A 19 -7.60 -1.48 -3.31
N ALA A 20 -8.80 -1.56 -2.74
CA ALA A 20 -9.95 -0.82 -3.26
C ALA A 20 -9.70 0.70 -3.30
N PHE A 21 -8.94 1.23 -2.35
CA PHE A 21 -8.68 2.67 -2.20
C PHE A 21 -7.27 3.08 -2.63
N THR A 22 -6.53 2.20 -3.29
CA THR A 22 -5.14 2.43 -3.66
C THR A 22 -5.02 2.65 -5.17
N GLU A 23 -4.31 3.70 -5.55
CA GLU A 23 -3.92 3.94 -6.95
C GLU A 23 -2.49 3.50 -7.20
N VAL A 24 -1.59 3.74 -6.24
CA VAL A 24 -0.18 3.34 -6.30
C VAL A 24 0.20 2.60 -5.02
N ALA A 25 0.85 1.46 -5.14
CA ALA A 25 1.44 0.75 -4.02
C ALA A 25 2.97 0.77 -4.17
N ALA A 26 3.64 1.46 -3.27
CA ALA A 26 5.10 1.48 -3.22
C ALA A 26 5.54 0.50 -2.14
N ILE A 27 6.28 -0.54 -2.53
CA ILE A 27 6.56 -1.68 -1.67
C ILE A 27 8.05 -1.98 -1.55
N TYR A 28 8.42 -2.45 -0.38
CA TYR A 28 9.65 -3.20 -0.12
C TYR A 28 9.30 -4.25 0.94
N PRO A 29 8.89 -5.46 0.51
CA PRO A 29 8.23 -6.43 1.40
C PRO A 29 9.11 -6.87 2.56
N ILE A 30 8.49 -6.99 3.74
CA ILE A 30 9.11 -7.51 4.96
C ILE A 30 8.11 -8.39 5.71
N THR A 31 8.56 -9.51 6.25
CA THR A 31 7.76 -10.39 7.09
C THR A 31 7.46 -9.72 8.44
N PRO A 32 6.22 -9.78 8.97
CA PRO A 32 5.10 -10.61 8.53
C PRO A 32 4.12 -9.91 7.56
N SER A 33 4.41 -8.73 7.06
CA SER A 33 3.49 -7.97 6.20
C SER A 33 3.63 -8.29 4.71
N SER A 34 4.68 -9.01 4.31
CA SER A 34 4.94 -9.32 2.90
C SER A 34 3.75 -9.95 2.14
N PRO A 35 2.90 -10.81 2.75
CA PRO A 35 1.75 -11.33 2.02
C PRO A 35 0.79 -10.25 1.51
N MET A 36 0.66 -9.11 2.19
CA MET A 36 -0.16 -8.00 1.70
C MET A 36 0.38 -7.44 0.39
N ALA A 37 1.67 -7.19 0.31
CA ALA A 37 2.32 -6.69 -0.90
C ALA A 37 2.22 -7.70 -2.04
N ASP A 38 2.46 -8.98 -1.74
CA ASP A 38 2.37 -10.06 -2.72
C ASP A 38 0.97 -10.17 -3.32
N LEU A 39 -0.07 -10.10 -2.48
CA LEU A 39 -1.47 -10.16 -2.93
C LEU A 39 -1.84 -8.97 -3.80
N VAL A 40 -1.44 -7.77 -3.41
CA VAL A 40 -1.69 -6.55 -4.18
C VAL A 40 -1.04 -6.65 -5.57
N ASP A 41 0.18 -7.15 -5.63
CA ASP A 41 0.90 -7.36 -6.89
C ASP A 41 0.18 -8.39 -7.77
N GLN A 42 -0.23 -9.52 -7.20
CA GLN A 42 -0.99 -10.56 -7.92
C GLN A 42 -2.31 -10.02 -8.46
N TRP A 43 -3.07 -9.31 -7.65
CA TRP A 43 -4.36 -8.75 -8.08
C TRP A 43 -4.19 -7.69 -9.16
N SER A 44 -3.16 -6.86 -9.06
CA SER A 44 -2.83 -5.88 -10.09
C SER A 44 -2.49 -6.57 -11.42
N ALA A 45 -1.65 -7.60 -11.37
CA ALA A 45 -1.27 -8.37 -12.55
C ALA A 45 -2.47 -9.09 -13.19
N ALA A 46 -3.44 -9.51 -12.37
CA ALA A 46 -4.68 -10.13 -12.84
C ALA A 46 -5.71 -9.12 -13.39
N GLY A 47 -5.42 -7.83 -13.33
CA GLY A 47 -6.30 -6.78 -13.85
C GLY A 47 -7.43 -6.36 -12.91
N GLN A 48 -7.35 -6.71 -11.61
CA GLN A 48 -8.36 -6.30 -10.65
C GLN A 48 -8.42 -4.77 -10.54
N LYS A 49 -9.62 -4.22 -10.58
CA LYS A 49 -9.85 -2.78 -10.50
C LYS A 49 -10.04 -2.34 -9.06
N ASN A 50 -9.53 -1.14 -8.74
CA ASN A 50 -9.87 -0.41 -7.52
C ASN A 50 -11.22 0.30 -7.70
N ILE A 51 -11.66 1.05 -6.69
CA ILE A 51 -12.94 1.79 -6.77
C ILE A 51 -12.91 2.91 -7.82
N PHE A 52 -11.73 3.33 -8.28
CA PHE A 52 -11.57 4.36 -9.30
C PHE A 52 -11.60 3.80 -10.73
N GLY A 53 -11.75 2.48 -10.87
CA GLY A 53 -11.81 1.82 -12.16
C GLY A 53 -10.46 1.54 -12.82
N THR A 54 -9.37 1.65 -12.06
CA THR A 54 -8.01 1.38 -12.54
C THR A 54 -7.38 0.22 -11.79
N THR A 55 -6.35 -0.39 -12.36
CA THR A 55 -5.51 -1.33 -11.60
C THR A 55 -4.53 -0.55 -10.74
N VAL A 56 -4.14 -1.12 -9.61
CA VAL A 56 -3.10 -0.54 -8.76
C VAL A 56 -1.76 -0.61 -9.46
N LYS A 57 -1.05 0.51 -9.52
CA LYS A 57 0.33 0.52 -9.99
C LYS A 57 1.25 0.11 -8.84
N VAL A 58 1.87 -1.05 -8.97
CA VAL A 58 2.81 -1.57 -7.97
C VAL A 58 4.23 -1.20 -8.35
N VAL A 59 4.94 -0.56 -7.42
CA VAL A 59 6.33 -0.15 -7.61
C VAL A 59 7.16 -0.75 -6.49
N GLU A 60 8.08 -1.66 -6.85
CA GLU A 60 9.01 -2.24 -5.88
C GLU A 60 10.26 -1.38 -5.79
N MET A 61 10.60 -1.01 -4.56
CA MET A 61 11.72 -0.13 -4.27
C MET A 61 12.93 -0.91 -3.76
N GLN A 62 13.99 -0.21 -3.39
CA GLN A 62 15.27 -0.79 -2.97
C GLN A 62 15.47 -0.77 -1.45
N SER A 63 14.56 -0.12 -0.72
CA SER A 63 14.59 -0.03 0.74
C SER A 63 13.25 0.49 1.25
N GLU A 64 13.01 0.34 2.56
CA GLU A 64 11.82 0.89 3.22
C GLU A 64 11.82 2.42 3.16
N ALA A 65 12.97 3.05 3.37
CA ALA A 65 13.08 4.51 3.25
C ALA A 65 12.77 4.96 1.82
N GLY A 66 13.23 4.23 0.82
CA GLY A 66 12.91 4.48 -0.59
C GLY A 66 11.43 4.31 -0.89
N ALA A 67 10.81 3.26 -0.34
CA ALA A 67 9.38 3.04 -0.47
C ALA A 67 8.58 4.21 0.11
N SER A 68 8.91 4.66 1.31
CA SER A 68 8.23 5.80 1.94
C SER A 68 8.47 7.11 1.19
N GLY A 69 9.64 7.30 0.61
CA GLY A 69 9.92 8.44 -0.26
C GLY A 69 9.07 8.43 -1.53
N THR A 70 8.88 7.27 -2.11
CA THR A 70 7.98 7.09 -3.27
C THR A 70 6.52 7.35 -2.88
N VAL A 71 6.09 6.87 -1.71
CA VAL A 71 4.76 7.20 -1.16
C VAL A 71 4.58 8.71 -1.08
N HIS A 72 5.54 9.41 -0.50
CA HIS A 72 5.50 10.87 -0.36
C HIS A 72 5.36 11.57 -1.71
N GLY A 73 6.21 11.23 -2.67
CA GLY A 73 6.16 11.83 -4.00
C GLY A 73 4.87 11.54 -4.76
N SER A 74 4.38 10.30 -4.66
CA SER A 74 3.12 9.87 -5.29
C SER A 74 1.92 10.60 -4.70
N LEU A 75 1.86 10.74 -3.38
CA LEU A 75 0.81 11.52 -2.71
C LEU A 75 0.85 12.99 -3.11
N ALA A 76 2.03 13.59 -3.17
CA ALA A 76 2.21 14.98 -3.61
C ALA A 76 1.75 15.18 -5.06
N ALA A 77 1.88 14.16 -5.90
CA ALA A 77 1.39 14.17 -7.28
C ALA A 77 -0.13 13.93 -7.39
N GLY A 78 -0.81 13.63 -6.29
CA GLY A 78 -2.25 13.50 -6.23
C GLY A 78 -2.79 12.07 -6.31
N ALA A 79 -1.93 11.04 -6.26
CA ALA A 79 -2.36 9.64 -6.26
C ALA A 79 -2.51 9.11 -4.84
N LEU A 80 -3.59 8.40 -4.55
CA LEU A 80 -3.74 7.68 -3.29
C LEU A 80 -2.77 6.51 -3.26
N THR A 81 -1.84 6.55 -2.33
CA THR A 81 -0.70 5.64 -2.28
C THR A 81 -0.67 4.88 -0.97
N THR A 82 -0.36 3.60 -1.06
CA THR A 82 -0.28 2.69 0.10
C THR A 82 1.07 2.01 0.13
N THR A 83 1.55 1.70 1.33
CA THR A 83 2.71 0.84 1.54
C THR A 83 2.43 -0.13 2.68
N TYR A 84 3.14 -1.23 2.70
CA TYR A 84 2.99 -2.30 3.70
C TYR A 84 4.36 -2.60 4.29
N THR A 85 4.46 -2.54 5.60
CA THR A 85 5.73 -2.76 6.29
C THR A 85 5.51 -3.35 7.68
N ALA A 86 6.58 -3.64 8.37
CA ALA A 86 6.58 -4.14 9.76
C ALA A 86 7.93 -3.87 10.40
N SER A 87 7.98 -3.94 11.73
CA SER A 87 9.21 -3.92 12.51
C SER A 87 10.15 -2.76 12.14
N GLN A 88 11.41 -3.05 11.88
CA GLN A 88 12.42 -2.06 11.54
C GLN A 88 12.11 -1.32 10.23
N GLY A 89 11.34 -1.92 9.32
CA GLY A 89 10.93 -1.24 8.09
C GLY A 89 10.09 0.00 8.38
N LEU A 90 9.17 -0.09 9.33
CA LEU A 90 8.39 1.07 9.78
C LEU A 90 9.29 2.15 10.37
N LEU A 91 10.28 1.76 11.18
CA LEU A 91 11.22 2.72 11.77
C LEU A 91 12.00 3.49 10.69
N LEU A 92 12.35 2.83 9.60
CA LEU A 92 13.06 3.46 8.48
C LEU A 92 12.16 4.40 7.67
N MET A 93 10.85 4.27 7.78
CA MET A 93 9.87 5.11 7.09
C MET A 93 9.51 6.39 7.87
N ILE A 94 9.77 6.42 9.18
CA ILE A 94 9.31 7.49 10.08
C ILE A 94 9.69 8.89 9.59
N PRO A 95 10.91 9.19 9.13
CA PRO A 95 11.24 10.53 8.65
C PRO A 95 10.31 11.02 7.54
N ASN A 96 9.96 10.15 6.59
CA ASN A 96 9.04 10.49 5.53
C ASN A 96 7.59 10.58 6.02
N MET A 97 7.22 9.82 7.04
CA MET A 97 5.89 9.92 7.67
C MET A 97 5.66 11.31 8.26
N TYR A 98 6.67 11.89 8.90
CA TYR A 98 6.62 13.27 9.39
C TYR A 98 6.41 14.27 8.26
N LYS A 99 7.08 14.09 7.14
CA LYS A 99 6.92 14.97 5.97
C LYS A 99 5.52 14.86 5.38
N ILE A 100 5.02 13.65 5.21
CA ILE A 100 3.67 13.40 4.71
C ILE A 100 2.63 14.05 5.62
N ALA A 101 2.75 13.86 6.93
CA ALA A 101 1.85 14.44 7.91
C ALA A 101 1.93 15.98 7.92
N GLY A 102 3.14 16.53 7.87
CA GLY A 102 3.37 17.97 7.84
C GLY A 102 2.80 18.66 6.60
N GLU A 103 2.75 17.95 5.49
CA GLU A 103 2.17 18.44 4.23
C GLU A 103 0.67 18.14 4.11
N LEU A 104 0.06 17.51 5.12
CA LEU A 104 -1.36 17.17 5.17
C LEU A 104 -1.79 16.25 4.02
N LEU A 105 -0.92 15.37 3.58
CA LEU A 105 -1.23 14.41 2.53
C LEU A 105 -1.98 13.21 3.11
N PRO A 106 -3.10 12.77 2.51
CA PRO A 106 -3.89 11.66 3.01
C PRO A 106 -3.17 10.33 2.75
N CYS A 107 -2.87 9.59 3.80
CA CYS A 107 -2.16 8.32 3.67
C CYS A 107 -2.46 7.38 4.84
N VAL A 108 -2.45 6.08 4.55
CA VAL A 108 -2.48 5.00 5.54
C VAL A 108 -1.30 4.08 5.25
N PHE A 109 -0.51 3.81 6.31
CA PHE A 109 0.59 2.85 6.25
C PHE A 109 0.14 1.53 6.85
#